data_eb3708707918f24941b9526ef119d835
#
_entry.id   eb3708707918f24941b9526ef119d835
#
_cell.length_a   1.000
_cell.length_b   1.000
_cell.length_c   1.000
_cell.angle_alpha   90.00
_cell.angle_beta   90.00
_cell.angle_gamma   90.00
#
_symmetry.space_group_name_H-M   'P 1'
#
loop_
_entity.id
_entity.type
_entity.pdbx_description
1 polymer ?
#
loop_
_entity_poly.entity_id
_entity_poly.type
_entity_poly.pdbx_seq_one_letter_code
_entity_poly.pdbx_strand_id
1 'polypeptide(L)'
;MPHYQNVPFEVPSSWVWCKLEDYVKSVTDGDHQAPPKSDIGIPFLVISDVAKGKLNFLNTRFVPQEYYEKISFDRKPEKGDLLFTVTGSYGIVVPVNIDCKFCFQRHIGLIKTLNTSEYLLHLLKSSYIKGQCDEFATGTAQKTVGLETLRSFLLPIPPFAEQQRIVIEIEKWFSLIELIEGGKDDLQTTIKQAKSKILDLAIHGKLVPQDPNDEPAIELLKRINPDFTPCDNGHYTQLLNGWTVAPMQVL
;
A
#
# COMPACT_ATOMS: atom_id res chain seq x y z
N MET A 1 -8.05 -26.42 0.82
CA MET A 1 -7.50 -25.24 0.14
C MET A 1 -8.32 -24.03 0.59
N PRO A 2 -7.72 -22.99 1.15
CA PRO A 2 -8.46 -21.80 1.51
C PRO A 2 -8.95 -21.12 0.23
N HIS A 3 -10.22 -20.79 0.23
CA HIS A 3 -10.85 -20.08 -0.85
C HIS A 3 -10.98 -18.62 -0.43
N TYR A 4 -10.48 -17.67 -1.21
CA TYR A 4 -11.01 -16.32 -1.16
C TYR A 4 -12.43 -16.38 -1.73
N GLN A 5 -13.39 -16.71 -0.87
CA GLN A 5 -14.79 -16.91 -1.28
C GLN A 5 -15.47 -15.64 -1.80
N ASN A 6 -14.84 -14.46 -1.61
CA ASN A 6 -15.36 -13.18 -2.06
C ASN A 6 -14.21 -12.27 -2.50
N VAL A 7 -13.62 -12.53 -3.68
CA VAL A 7 -12.78 -11.49 -4.29
C VAL A 7 -13.69 -10.38 -4.82
N PRO A 8 -13.32 -9.11 -4.61
CA PRO A 8 -14.20 -7.97 -4.91
C PRO A 8 -14.49 -7.78 -6.40
N PHE A 9 -13.60 -8.24 -7.28
CA PHE A 9 -13.70 -8.13 -8.73
C PHE A 9 -12.80 -9.15 -9.43
N GLU A 10 -13.09 -9.41 -10.69
CA GLU A 10 -12.26 -10.28 -11.53
C GLU A 10 -10.96 -9.57 -11.92
N VAL A 11 -9.85 -10.30 -11.88
CA VAL A 11 -8.53 -9.84 -12.32
C VAL A 11 -8.00 -10.77 -13.41
N PRO A 12 -6.99 -10.37 -14.22
CA PRO A 12 -6.42 -11.24 -15.26
C PRO A 12 -5.89 -12.57 -14.70
N SER A 13 -5.78 -13.56 -15.55
CA SER A 13 -5.45 -14.93 -15.18
C SER A 13 -4.02 -15.13 -14.65
N SER A 14 -3.13 -14.21 -14.95
CA SER A 14 -1.77 -14.19 -14.43
C SER A 14 -1.63 -13.53 -13.05
N TRP A 15 -2.70 -12.90 -12.55
CA TRP A 15 -2.68 -12.20 -11.26
C TRP A 15 -3.06 -13.12 -10.12
N VAL A 16 -2.68 -12.77 -8.90
CA VAL A 16 -3.04 -13.49 -7.67
C VAL A 16 -3.60 -12.52 -6.66
N TRP A 17 -4.59 -12.97 -5.91
CA TRP A 17 -5.03 -12.29 -4.71
C TRP A 17 -4.20 -12.74 -3.52
N CYS A 18 -3.72 -11.82 -2.70
CA CYS A 18 -3.09 -12.12 -1.42
C CYS A 18 -3.40 -11.04 -0.39
N LYS A 19 -3.12 -11.29 0.87
CA LYS A 19 -3.17 -10.25 1.90
C LYS A 19 -1.96 -9.33 1.82
N LEU A 20 -2.10 -8.10 2.35
CA LEU A 20 -0.97 -7.18 2.47
C LEU A 20 0.19 -7.81 3.26
N GLU A 21 -0.10 -8.48 4.39
CA GLU A 21 0.93 -9.11 5.22
C GLU A 21 1.75 -10.17 4.48
N ASP A 22 1.15 -10.84 3.48
CA ASP A 22 1.79 -11.87 2.67
C ASP A 22 2.67 -11.29 1.55
N TYR A 23 2.45 -10.03 1.20
CA TYR A 23 3.14 -9.36 0.09
C TYR A 23 4.28 -8.45 0.54
N VAL A 24 4.37 -8.14 1.84
CA VAL A 24 5.36 -7.20 2.37
C VAL A 24 6.20 -7.86 3.46
N LYS A 25 7.33 -7.25 3.80
CA LYS A 25 8.23 -7.76 4.84
C LYS A 25 7.60 -7.67 6.24
N SER A 26 6.95 -6.56 6.55
CA SER A 26 6.22 -6.37 7.80
C SER A 26 5.26 -5.18 7.74
N VAL A 27 4.23 -5.23 8.59
CA VAL A 27 3.32 -4.11 8.86
C VAL A 27 3.33 -3.85 10.36
N THR A 28 3.83 -2.69 10.76
CA THR A 28 3.94 -2.26 12.16
C THR A 28 3.34 -0.87 12.34
N ASP A 29 3.31 -0.36 13.55
CA ASP A 29 2.95 1.03 13.85
C ASP A 29 4.05 1.73 14.65
N GLY A 30 3.86 3.02 14.89
CA GLY A 30 4.73 3.82 15.72
C GLY A 30 4.54 3.55 17.21
N ASP A 31 5.19 4.36 18.03
CA ASP A 31 5.18 4.17 19.48
C ASP A 31 3.82 4.49 20.09
N HIS A 32 3.39 3.66 21.03
CA HIS A 32 2.13 3.80 21.78
C HIS A 32 2.27 4.73 23.00
N GLN A 33 3.50 4.97 23.45
CA GLN A 33 3.78 5.90 24.54
C GLN A 33 4.23 7.25 24.00
N ALA A 34 4.00 8.29 24.78
CA ALA A 34 4.52 9.61 24.44
C ALA A 34 6.07 9.57 24.54
N PRO A 35 6.78 9.83 23.43
CA PRO A 35 8.24 9.79 23.48
C PRO A 35 8.78 10.94 24.31
N PRO A 36 10.01 10.81 24.85
CA PRO A 36 10.71 11.92 25.50
C PRO A 36 10.89 13.07 24.51
N LYS A 37 10.68 14.30 24.97
CA LYS A 37 10.87 15.49 24.14
C LYS A 37 12.35 15.90 24.14
N SER A 38 12.80 16.39 23.00
CA SER A 38 14.11 16.99 22.82
C SER A 38 13.98 18.22 21.90
N ASP A 39 14.82 19.21 22.09
CA ASP A 39 14.87 20.38 21.21
C ASP A 39 15.63 20.08 19.91
N ILE A 40 16.49 19.08 19.93
CA ILE A 40 17.28 18.58 18.80
C ILE A 40 17.32 17.05 18.83
N GLY A 41 17.57 16.41 17.71
CA GLY A 41 17.72 14.95 17.64
C GLY A 41 17.04 14.34 16.43
N ILE A 42 16.37 13.21 16.63
CA ILE A 42 15.67 12.48 15.59
C ILE A 42 14.24 13.04 15.44
N PRO A 43 13.79 13.39 14.22
CA PRO A 43 12.41 13.84 13.98
C PRO A 43 11.38 12.78 14.39
N PHE A 44 10.31 13.24 15.06
CA PHE A 44 9.17 12.41 15.44
C PHE A 44 7.91 12.90 14.74
N LEU A 45 7.49 12.18 13.70
CA LEU A 45 6.35 12.54 12.87
C LEU A 45 5.03 12.20 13.57
N VAL A 46 4.08 13.11 13.46
CA VAL A 46 2.69 12.91 13.84
C VAL A 46 1.81 12.92 12.58
N ILE A 47 0.54 12.60 12.74
CA ILE A 47 -0.37 12.42 11.58
C ILE A 47 -0.46 13.68 10.69
N SER A 48 -0.39 14.89 11.27
CA SER A 48 -0.38 16.14 10.50
C SER A 48 0.83 16.28 9.56
N ASP A 49 1.94 15.64 9.91
CA ASP A 49 3.19 15.73 9.15
C ASP A 49 3.18 14.85 7.89
N VAL A 50 2.19 13.96 7.81
CA VAL A 50 1.99 13.04 6.68
C VAL A 50 0.63 13.21 5.99
N ALA A 51 -0.27 14.02 6.54
CA ALA A 51 -1.66 14.15 6.09
C ALA A 51 -1.85 14.63 4.64
N LYS A 52 -0.82 15.23 4.04
CA LYS A 52 -0.83 15.70 2.64
C LYS A 52 -0.24 14.66 1.65
N GLY A 53 -0.01 13.42 2.09
CA GLY A 53 0.59 12.38 1.25
C GLY A 53 2.08 12.57 0.99
N LYS A 54 2.75 13.44 1.76
CA LYS A 54 4.20 13.73 1.69
C LYS A 54 4.75 13.85 3.11
N LEU A 55 6.02 13.51 3.29
CA LEU A 55 6.74 13.75 4.53
C LEU A 55 6.98 15.26 4.71
N ASN A 56 6.60 15.77 5.88
CA ASN A 56 6.82 17.18 6.25
C ASN A 56 7.58 17.23 7.57
N PHE A 57 8.76 17.85 7.57
CA PHE A 57 9.64 17.97 8.73
C PHE A 57 9.71 19.41 9.28
N LEU A 58 8.95 20.37 8.73
CA LEU A 58 9.10 21.80 9.04
C LEU A 58 8.79 22.17 10.49
N ASN A 59 7.87 21.47 11.16
CA ASN A 59 7.47 21.74 12.53
C ASN A 59 7.42 20.47 13.36
N THR A 60 8.26 19.51 13.03
CA THR A 60 8.34 18.21 13.73
C THR A 60 8.92 18.37 15.13
N ARG A 61 8.44 17.53 16.03
CA ARG A 61 9.07 17.30 17.33
C ARG A 61 10.34 16.49 17.14
N PHE A 62 11.22 16.56 18.13
CA PHE A 62 12.42 15.73 18.16
C PHE A 62 12.40 14.81 19.38
N VAL A 63 13.09 13.69 19.25
CA VAL A 63 13.37 12.75 20.32
C VAL A 63 14.89 12.56 20.44
N PRO A 64 15.40 12.19 21.63
CA PRO A 64 16.82 11.88 21.82
C PRO A 64 17.26 10.71 20.92
N GLN A 65 18.52 10.73 20.50
CA GLN A 65 19.14 9.67 19.71
C GLN A 65 19.02 8.29 20.39
N GLU A 66 19.24 8.24 21.71
CA GLU A 66 19.17 7.00 22.49
C GLU A 66 17.77 6.38 22.52
N TYR A 67 16.73 7.22 22.42
CA TYR A 67 15.34 6.75 22.28
C TYR A 67 15.16 6.05 20.92
N TYR A 68 15.62 6.70 19.84
CA TYR A 68 15.53 6.11 18.49
C TYR A 68 16.29 4.80 18.39
N GLU A 69 17.46 4.70 19.02
CA GLU A 69 18.28 3.48 18.99
C GLU A 69 17.59 2.27 19.62
N LYS A 70 16.74 2.50 20.65
CA LYS A 70 15.96 1.46 21.33
C LYS A 70 14.73 0.98 20.53
N ILE A 71 14.28 1.73 19.53
CA ILE A 71 13.19 1.31 18.65
C ILE A 71 13.66 0.08 17.86
N SER A 72 12.81 -0.95 17.76
CA SER A 72 13.13 -2.15 16.99
C SER A 72 13.28 -1.83 15.49
N PHE A 73 14.07 -2.62 14.77
CA PHE A 73 14.40 -2.39 13.37
C PHE A 73 13.16 -2.36 12.47
N ASP A 74 12.20 -3.24 12.72
CA ASP A 74 10.94 -3.34 11.99
C ASP A 74 10.02 -2.12 12.14
N ARG A 75 10.29 -1.25 13.12
CA ARG A 75 9.59 0.02 13.37
C ARG A 75 10.40 1.26 12.96
N LYS A 76 11.58 1.08 12.37
CA LYS A 76 12.40 2.17 11.82
C LYS A 76 12.16 2.30 10.33
N PRO A 77 11.61 3.45 9.85
CA PRO A 77 11.42 3.64 8.42
C PRO A 77 12.74 3.68 7.66
N GLU A 78 12.74 3.08 6.49
CA GLU A 78 13.85 3.09 5.54
C GLU A 78 13.37 3.57 4.18
N LYS A 79 14.29 4.05 3.35
CA LYS A 79 13.98 4.45 1.98
C LYS A 79 13.37 3.27 1.21
N GLY A 80 12.22 3.49 0.58
CA GLY A 80 11.44 2.47 -0.11
C GLY A 80 10.27 1.92 0.70
N ASP A 81 10.22 2.17 2.02
CA ASP A 81 9.06 1.84 2.85
C ASP A 81 7.87 2.77 2.57
N LEU A 82 6.69 2.38 3.02
CA LEU A 82 5.48 3.18 2.92
C LEU A 82 4.92 3.45 4.32
N LEU A 83 4.53 4.69 4.56
CA LEU A 83 3.71 5.05 5.71
C LEU A 83 2.24 5.04 5.31
N PHE A 84 1.38 4.61 6.24
CA PHE A 84 -0.06 4.53 6.03
C PHE A 84 -0.79 5.12 7.25
N THR A 85 -1.61 6.16 7.06
CA THR A 85 -2.37 6.73 8.18
C THR A 85 -3.50 5.78 8.56
N VAL A 86 -3.59 5.44 9.85
CA VAL A 86 -4.57 4.46 10.35
C VAL A 86 -5.68 5.07 11.20
N THR A 87 -5.55 6.32 11.65
CA THR A 87 -6.53 6.95 12.54
C THR A 87 -6.90 8.36 12.07
N GLY A 88 -8.15 8.74 12.19
CA GLY A 88 -8.66 10.04 11.75
C GLY A 88 -8.72 10.14 10.23
N SER A 89 -7.79 10.86 9.63
CA SER A 89 -7.62 10.87 8.17
C SER A 89 -6.89 9.61 7.70
N TYR A 90 -7.51 8.44 7.88
CA TYR A 90 -6.95 7.15 7.49
C TYR A 90 -6.89 6.95 5.97
N GLY A 91 -6.02 6.05 5.52
CA GLY A 91 -5.87 5.68 4.12
C GLY A 91 -4.96 6.59 3.31
N ILE A 92 -4.23 7.50 3.95
CA ILE A 92 -3.21 8.32 3.28
C ILE A 92 -1.90 7.53 3.25
N VAL A 93 -1.38 7.33 2.05
CA VAL A 93 -0.13 6.60 1.82
C VAL A 93 0.99 7.59 1.50
N VAL A 94 2.11 7.45 2.19
CA VAL A 94 3.28 8.33 2.03
C VAL A 94 4.53 7.48 1.79
N PRO A 95 5.18 7.60 0.62
CA PRO A 95 6.43 6.90 0.38
C PRO A 95 7.57 7.53 1.19
N VAL A 96 8.41 6.68 1.77
CA VAL A 96 9.67 7.09 2.37
C VAL A 96 10.72 7.17 1.26
N ASN A 97 10.86 8.34 0.66
CA ASN A 97 11.75 8.60 -0.48
C ASN A 97 13.06 9.31 -0.09
N ILE A 98 13.32 9.43 1.20
CA ILE A 98 14.48 10.11 1.76
C ILE A 98 15.32 9.12 2.56
N ASP A 99 16.61 9.41 2.65
CA ASP A 99 17.57 8.67 3.46
C ASP A 99 17.88 9.47 4.73
N CYS A 100 16.88 9.60 5.61
CA CYS A 100 17.07 10.22 6.92
C CYS A 100 16.39 9.40 8.01
N LYS A 101 16.96 9.44 9.20
CA LYS A 101 16.41 8.78 10.38
C LYS A 101 15.23 9.60 10.91
N PHE A 102 14.10 8.96 11.16
CA PHE A 102 12.97 9.51 11.87
C PHE A 102 12.15 8.40 12.53
N CYS A 103 11.29 8.75 13.46
CA CYS A 103 10.29 7.87 14.04
C CYS A 103 8.92 8.54 13.99
N PHE A 104 7.88 7.86 14.39
CA PHE A 104 6.50 8.31 14.20
C PHE A 104 5.55 7.73 15.26
N GLN A 105 4.40 8.37 15.41
CA GLN A 105 3.39 7.97 16.38
C GLN A 105 2.54 6.77 15.90
N ARG A 106 1.88 6.08 16.85
CA ARG A 106 1.02 4.89 16.64
C ARG A 106 -0.12 5.07 15.63
N HIS A 107 -0.49 6.29 15.27
CA HIS A 107 -1.57 6.56 14.31
C HIS A 107 -1.12 6.47 12.85
N ILE A 108 0.12 6.07 12.64
CA ILE A 108 0.74 5.84 11.35
C ILE A 108 1.23 4.39 11.35
N GLY A 109 0.82 3.61 10.36
CA GLY A 109 1.36 2.30 10.06
C GLY A 109 2.62 2.43 9.20
N LEU A 110 3.59 1.55 9.43
CA LEU A 110 4.78 1.37 8.60
C LEU A 110 4.66 0.05 7.86
N ILE A 111 4.73 0.11 6.55
CA ILE A 111 4.74 -1.04 5.66
C ILE A 111 6.17 -1.17 5.11
N LYS A 112 6.91 -2.15 5.59
CA LYS A 112 8.24 -2.47 5.07
C LYS A 112 8.11 -3.32 3.82
N THR A 113 8.61 -2.81 2.71
CA THR A 113 8.51 -3.49 1.42
C THR A 113 9.67 -4.45 1.19
N LEU A 114 9.46 -5.48 0.34
CA LEU A 114 10.51 -6.44 0.00
C LEU A 114 11.41 -5.95 -1.12
N ASN A 115 10.83 -5.24 -2.09
CA ASN A 115 11.50 -4.70 -3.28
C ASN A 115 10.85 -3.37 -3.66
N THR A 116 10.74 -3.06 -4.95
CA THR A 116 10.11 -1.83 -5.41
C THR A 116 8.68 -1.69 -4.89
N SER A 117 8.41 -0.59 -4.22
CA SER A 117 7.13 -0.29 -3.60
C SER A 117 6.17 0.48 -4.51
N GLU A 118 6.54 0.76 -5.76
CA GLU A 118 5.80 1.68 -6.64
C GLU A 118 4.41 1.15 -7.01
N TYR A 119 4.30 -0.11 -7.44
CA TYR A 119 2.99 -0.72 -7.68
C TYR A 119 2.14 -0.73 -6.41
N LEU A 120 2.72 -1.18 -5.28
CA LEU A 120 2.04 -1.20 -4.00
C LEU A 120 1.62 0.21 -3.56
N LEU A 121 2.43 1.22 -3.79
CA LEU A 121 2.08 2.62 -3.51
C LEU A 121 0.83 3.05 -4.27
N HIS A 122 0.76 2.76 -5.58
CA HIS A 122 -0.41 3.10 -6.41
C HIS A 122 -1.63 2.28 -6.00
N LEU A 123 -1.46 0.99 -5.75
CA LEU A 123 -2.53 0.11 -5.27
C LEU A 123 -3.11 0.61 -3.95
N LEU A 124 -2.27 0.92 -2.97
CA LEU A 124 -2.71 1.43 -1.67
C LEU A 124 -3.40 2.81 -1.76
N LYS A 125 -3.11 3.60 -2.78
CA LYS A 125 -3.79 4.88 -3.09
C LYS A 125 -5.10 4.72 -3.85
N SER A 126 -5.45 3.52 -4.29
CA SER A 126 -6.66 3.27 -5.10
C SER A 126 -7.93 3.45 -4.29
N SER A 127 -9.03 3.71 -5.00
CA SER A 127 -10.38 3.73 -4.43
C SER A 127 -10.78 2.38 -3.85
N TYR A 128 -10.25 1.28 -4.39
CA TYR A 128 -10.45 -0.06 -3.88
C TYR A 128 -9.93 -0.23 -2.44
N ILE A 129 -8.69 0.17 -2.17
CA ILE A 129 -8.13 0.13 -0.81
C ILE A 129 -8.84 1.11 0.11
N LYS A 130 -9.21 2.28 -0.40
CA LYS A 130 -10.04 3.24 0.35
C LYS A 130 -11.39 2.61 0.74
N GLY A 131 -12.02 1.84 -0.14
CA GLY A 131 -13.24 1.08 0.13
C GLY A 131 -13.05 0.08 1.28
N GLN A 132 -11.97 -0.70 1.29
CA GLN A 132 -11.65 -1.60 2.40
C GLN A 132 -11.44 -0.81 3.72
N CYS A 133 -10.76 0.35 3.67
CA CYS A 133 -10.64 1.20 4.85
C CYS A 133 -12.01 1.63 5.39
N ASP A 134 -12.90 2.09 4.52
CA ASP A 134 -14.21 2.63 4.89
C ASP A 134 -15.13 1.54 5.45
N GLU A 135 -15.04 0.31 4.92
CA GLU A 135 -15.80 -0.86 5.34
C GLU A 135 -15.38 -1.35 6.72
N PHE A 136 -14.06 -1.44 6.96
CA PHE A 136 -13.54 -2.06 8.19
C PHE A 136 -13.10 -1.05 9.25
N ALA A 137 -13.20 0.26 8.99
CA ALA A 137 -12.86 1.26 10.01
C ALA A 137 -13.83 1.21 11.18
N THR A 138 -13.29 1.16 12.40
CA THR A 138 -14.04 1.14 13.66
C THR A 138 -13.93 2.46 14.41
N GLY A 139 -14.80 2.70 15.36
CA GLY A 139 -14.84 3.91 16.19
C GLY A 139 -15.93 4.90 15.77
N THR A 140 -16.57 5.54 16.75
CA THR A 140 -17.67 6.48 16.55
C THR A 140 -17.21 7.93 16.43
N ALA A 141 -16.33 8.39 17.32
CA ALA A 141 -15.81 9.77 17.32
C ALA A 141 -14.62 9.95 16.37
N GLN A 142 -13.75 8.96 16.30
CA GLN A 142 -12.60 8.94 15.42
C GLN A 142 -12.44 7.55 14.81
N LYS A 143 -12.69 7.45 13.52
CA LYS A 143 -12.55 6.17 12.81
C LYS A 143 -11.07 5.75 12.73
N THR A 144 -10.84 4.46 12.91
CA THR A 144 -9.51 3.85 12.89
C THR A 144 -9.53 2.55 12.09
N VAL A 145 -8.57 2.39 11.21
CA VAL A 145 -8.23 1.13 10.56
C VAL A 145 -7.17 0.45 11.41
N GLY A 146 -7.52 -0.60 12.16
CA GLY A 146 -6.58 -1.33 13.01
C GLY A 146 -5.44 -1.96 12.19
N LEU A 147 -4.30 -2.25 12.84
CA LEU A 147 -3.17 -2.92 12.16
C LEU A 147 -3.56 -4.30 11.62
N GLU A 148 -4.34 -5.07 12.36
CA GLU A 148 -4.84 -6.38 11.90
C GLU A 148 -5.69 -6.23 10.63
N THR A 149 -6.55 -5.20 10.60
CA THR A 149 -7.35 -4.87 9.42
C THR A 149 -6.43 -4.47 8.24
N LEU A 150 -5.43 -3.62 8.49
CA LEU A 150 -4.47 -3.22 7.45
C LEU A 150 -3.70 -4.43 6.90
N ARG A 151 -3.24 -5.34 7.76
CA ARG A 151 -2.57 -6.59 7.36
C ARG A 151 -3.45 -7.48 6.50
N SER A 152 -4.74 -7.55 6.81
CA SER A 152 -5.72 -8.38 6.10
C SER A 152 -6.25 -7.80 4.80
N PHE A 153 -5.86 -6.59 4.38
CA PHE A 153 -6.29 -6.02 3.10
C PHE A 153 -5.96 -6.97 1.96
N LEU A 154 -6.97 -7.25 1.13
CA LEU A 154 -6.81 -8.07 -0.06
C LEU A 154 -6.22 -7.25 -1.20
N LEU A 155 -5.17 -7.78 -1.79
CA LEU A 155 -4.40 -7.13 -2.85
C LEU A 155 -4.44 -7.97 -4.13
N PRO A 156 -4.78 -7.38 -5.29
CA PRO A 156 -4.59 -8.02 -6.58
C PRO A 156 -3.14 -7.80 -7.04
N ILE A 157 -2.38 -8.88 -7.16
CA ILE A 157 -0.96 -8.83 -7.49
C ILE A 157 -0.71 -9.37 -8.90
N PRO A 158 -0.28 -8.52 -9.85
CA PRO A 158 0.16 -8.93 -11.18
C PRO A 158 1.54 -9.59 -11.15
N PRO A 159 1.95 -10.29 -12.21
CA PRO A 159 3.34 -10.65 -12.44
C PRO A 159 4.26 -9.43 -12.35
N PHE A 160 5.49 -9.62 -11.85
CA PHE A 160 6.39 -8.50 -11.56
C PHE A 160 6.65 -7.60 -12.78
N ALA A 161 6.90 -8.16 -13.95
CA ALA A 161 7.11 -7.38 -15.18
C ALA A 161 5.86 -6.56 -15.54
N GLU A 162 4.66 -7.08 -15.27
CA GLU A 162 3.42 -6.34 -15.48
C GLU A 162 3.23 -5.22 -14.46
N GLN A 163 3.62 -5.43 -13.19
CA GLN A 163 3.63 -4.34 -12.20
C GLN A 163 4.44 -3.14 -12.70
N GLN A 164 5.63 -3.40 -13.28
CA GLN A 164 6.47 -2.34 -13.83
C GLN A 164 5.79 -1.60 -15.01
N ARG A 165 5.16 -2.33 -15.93
CA ARG A 165 4.41 -1.71 -17.05
C ARG A 165 3.23 -0.87 -16.56
N ILE A 166 2.49 -1.37 -15.56
CA ILE A 166 1.39 -0.65 -14.93
C ILE A 166 1.88 0.66 -14.31
N VAL A 167 2.99 0.64 -13.57
CA VAL A 167 3.58 1.83 -12.94
C VAL A 167 3.96 2.86 -14.00
N ILE A 168 4.70 2.45 -15.03
CA ILE A 168 5.11 3.33 -16.12
C ILE A 168 3.89 3.98 -16.80
N GLU A 169 2.83 3.21 -17.05
CA GLU A 169 1.64 3.74 -17.70
C GLU A 169 0.84 4.67 -16.76
N ILE A 170 0.74 4.37 -15.47
CA ILE A 170 0.14 5.28 -14.47
C ILE A 170 0.91 6.61 -14.43
N GLU A 171 2.23 6.59 -14.33
CA GLU A 171 3.07 7.79 -14.26
C GLU A 171 2.95 8.64 -15.52
N LYS A 172 2.94 8.00 -16.68
CA LYS A 172 2.69 8.69 -17.95
C LYS A 172 1.34 9.42 -17.94
N TRP A 173 0.27 8.76 -17.52
CA TRP A 173 -1.05 9.39 -17.46
C TRP A 173 -1.08 10.51 -16.42
N PHE A 174 -0.46 10.34 -15.26
CA PHE A 174 -0.40 11.39 -14.23
C PHE A 174 0.38 12.60 -14.73
N SER A 175 1.50 12.40 -15.43
CA SER A 175 2.28 13.50 -16.04
C SER A 175 1.46 14.28 -17.08
N LEU A 176 0.68 13.59 -17.92
CA LEU A 176 -0.22 14.23 -18.88
C LEU A 176 -1.32 15.04 -18.18
N ILE A 177 -1.87 14.50 -17.10
CA ILE A 177 -2.89 15.20 -16.30
C ILE A 177 -2.31 16.44 -15.64
N GLU A 178 -1.08 16.37 -15.09
CA GLU A 178 -0.40 17.53 -14.48
C GLU A 178 -0.12 18.64 -15.49
N LEU A 179 0.20 18.30 -16.74
CA LEU A 179 0.32 19.28 -17.83
C LEU A 179 -1.01 20.01 -18.10
N ILE A 180 -2.12 19.32 -18.01
CA ILE A 180 -3.46 19.91 -18.19
C ILE A 180 -3.85 20.76 -16.96
N GLU A 181 -3.48 20.33 -15.74
CA GLU A 181 -3.74 21.07 -14.49
C GLU A 181 -3.08 22.45 -14.45
N GLY A 182 -1.89 22.59 -15.05
CA GLY A 182 -1.19 23.88 -15.12
C GLY A 182 -1.94 24.97 -15.87
N GLY A 183 -3.08 24.68 -16.43
CA GLY A 183 -3.85 25.60 -17.28
C GLY A 183 -5.23 26.06 -16.80
N LYS A 184 -5.93 25.43 -15.85
CA LYS A 184 -7.30 25.86 -15.45
C LYS A 184 -7.78 25.27 -14.10
N ASP A 185 -8.26 26.13 -13.21
CA ASP A 185 -8.82 25.79 -11.89
C ASP A 185 -10.12 24.94 -11.93
N ASP A 186 -10.89 24.98 -13.01
CA ASP A 186 -12.16 24.22 -13.17
C ASP A 186 -12.01 22.71 -13.42
N LEU A 187 -10.79 22.26 -13.70
CA LEU A 187 -10.49 20.87 -14.05
C LEU A 187 -10.19 19.97 -12.85
N GLN A 188 -9.99 20.49 -11.64
CA GLN A 188 -9.52 19.71 -10.48
C GLN A 188 -10.41 18.52 -10.14
N THR A 189 -11.73 18.66 -10.20
CA THR A 189 -12.66 17.55 -9.88
C THR A 189 -12.62 16.47 -10.97
N THR A 190 -12.62 16.87 -12.23
CA THR A 190 -12.54 15.94 -13.38
C THR A 190 -11.21 15.18 -13.38
N ILE A 191 -10.14 15.86 -13.06
CA ILE A 191 -8.78 15.29 -12.96
C ILE A 191 -8.68 14.28 -11.82
N LYS A 192 -9.25 14.58 -10.64
CA LYS A 192 -9.30 13.63 -9.52
C LYS A 192 -10.05 12.35 -9.90
N GLN A 193 -11.16 12.48 -10.61
CA GLN A 193 -11.93 11.35 -11.10
C GLN A 193 -11.14 10.54 -12.15
N ALA A 194 -10.45 11.22 -13.07
CA ALA A 194 -9.60 10.56 -14.07
C ALA A 194 -8.44 9.78 -13.41
N LYS A 195 -7.73 10.37 -12.44
CA LYS A 195 -6.69 9.68 -11.67
C LYS A 195 -7.24 8.44 -10.96
N SER A 196 -8.39 8.57 -10.30
CA SER A 196 -9.07 7.42 -9.67
C SER A 196 -9.40 6.32 -10.68
N LYS A 197 -9.93 6.70 -11.85
CA LYS A 197 -10.28 5.74 -12.90
C LYS A 197 -9.06 5.02 -13.49
N ILE A 198 -7.93 5.71 -13.65
CA ILE A 198 -6.67 5.12 -14.12
C ILE A 198 -6.17 4.08 -13.12
N LEU A 199 -6.16 4.41 -11.83
CA LEU A 199 -5.79 3.45 -10.77
C LEU A 199 -6.74 2.25 -10.74
N ASP A 200 -8.03 2.50 -10.91
CA ASP A 200 -9.05 1.45 -10.98
C ASP A 200 -8.79 0.49 -12.17
N LEU A 201 -8.50 1.03 -13.35
CA LEU A 201 -8.12 0.22 -14.52
C LEU A 201 -6.84 -0.57 -14.27
N ALA A 202 -5.84 0.02 -13.60
CA ALA A 202 -4.59 -0.64 -13.28
C ALA A 202 -4.80 -1.87 -12.39
N ILE A 203 -5.54 -1.72 -11.28
CA ILE A 203 -5.77 -2.81 -10.31
C ILE A 203 -6.72 -3.89 -10.83
N HIS A 204 -7.47 -3.62 -11.91
CA HIS A 204 -8.30 -4.62 -12.57
C HIS A 204 -7.59 -5.29 -13.78
N GLY A 205 -6.30 -5.04 -13.99
CA GLY A 205 -5.54 -5.58 -15.12
C GLY A 205 -5.98 -5.08 -16.48
N LYS A 206 -6.65 -3.91 -16.54
CA LYS A 206 -7.20 -3.35 -17.78
C LYS A 206 -6.38 -2.18 -18.33
N LEU A 207 -5.34 -1.73 -17.62
CA LEU A 207 -4.53 -0.57 -18.02
C LEU A 207 -3.50 -0.91 -19.09
N VAL A 208 -2.87 -2.09 -18.97
CA VAL A 208 -1.87 -2.59 -19.93
C VAL A 208 -2.27 -3.96 -20.46
N PRO A 209 -1.85 -4.32 -21.71
CA PRO A 209 -2.02 -5.67 -22.21
C PRO A 209 -1.31 -6.70 -21.33
N GLN A 210 -1.92 -7.88 -21.17
CA GLN A 210 -1.28 -9.04 -20.55
C GLN A 210 -0.20 -9.57 -21.51
N ASP A 211 0.98 -9.90 -20.98
CA ASP A 211 2.04 -10.59 -21.73
C ASP A 211 2.07 -12.07 -21.33
N PRO A 212 1.80 -13.01 -22.24
CA PRO A 212 1.84 -14.43 -21.93
C PRO A 212 3.23 -14.95 -21.50
N ASN A 213 4.28 -14.18 -21.77
CA ASN A 213 5.65 -14.52 -21.37
C ASN A 213 6.02 -13.99 -19.98
N ASP A 214 5.16 -13.19 -19.35
CA ASP A 214 5.42 -12.75 -17.99
C ASP A 214 5.41 -13.93 -17.03
N GLU A 215 6.33 -13.93 -16.08
CA GLU A 215 6.32 -14.92 -15.00
C GLU A 215 5.00 -14.80 -14.21
N PRO A 216 4.27 -15.92 -14.01
CA PRO A 216 3.02 -15.90 -13.25
C PRO A 216 3.23 -15.36 -11.82
N ALA A 217 2.25 -14.63 -11.30
CA ALA A 217 2.33 -14.05 -9.95
C ALA A 217 2.52 -15.11 -8.86
N ILE A 218 2.09 -16.35 -9.09
CA ILE A 218 2.30 -17.46 -8.17
C ILE A 218 3.80 -17.76 -7.94
N GLU A 219 4.64 -17.64 -8.98
CA GLU A 219 6.07 -17.90 -8.86
C GLU A 219 6.77 -16.79 -8.06
N LEU A 220 6.31 -15.54 -8.22
CA LEU A 220 6.75 -14.43 -7.38
C LEU A 220 6.39 -14.68 -5.91
N LEU A 221 5.15 -15.10 -5.63
CA LEU A 221 4.69 -15.34 -4.25
C LEU A 221 5.43 -16.51 -3.60
N LYS A 222 5.73 -17.58 -4.33
CA LYS A 222 6.55 -18.71 -3.85
C LYS A 222 7.99 -18.31 -3.54
N ARG A 223 8.56 -17.33 -4.23
CA ARG A 223 9.90 -16.80 -3.90
C ARG A 223 9.89 -15.98 -2.62
N ILE A 224 8.79 -15.27 -2.36
CA ILE A 224 8.61 -14.49 -1.13
C ILE A 224 8.35 -15.43 0.05
N ASN A 225 7.54 -16.44 -0.18
CA ASN A 225 7.18 -17.47 0.78
C ASN A 225 7.17 -18.84 0.09
N PRO A 226 8.20 -19.69 0.34
CA PRO A 226 8.31 -21.01 -0.30
C PRO A 226 7.13 -21.95 -0.02
N ASP A 227 6.45 -21.77 1.11
CA ASP A 227 5.30 -22.59 1.51
C ASP A 227 3.96 -22.04 1.00
N PHE A 228 4.00 -20.96 0.20
CA PHE A 228 2.81 -20.36 -0.37
C PHE A 228 2.03 -21.35 -1.23
N THR A 229 0.81 -21.64 -0.86
CA THR A 229 -0.10 -22.50 -1.60
C THR A 229 -1.31 -21.69 -2.09
N PRO A 230 -1.57 -21.66 -3.40
CA PRO A 230 -2.73 -20.98 -3.95
C PRO A 230 -4.06 -21.50 -3.38
N CYS A 231 -5.03 -20.63 -3.22
CA CYS A 231 -6.41 -21.01 -2.89
C CYS A 231 -7.16 -21.42 -4.15
N ASP A 232 -7.92 -22.49 -4.10
CA ASP A 232 -8.89 -22.81 -5.13
C ASP A 232 -10.15 -21.96 -4.92
N ASN A 233 -10.63 -21.35 -5.99
CA ASN A 233 -11.78 -20.46 -5.98
C ASN A 233 -12.95 -21.12 -6.69
N GLY A 234 -13.57 -22.12 -6.04
CA GLY A 234 -14.68 -22.90 -6.58
C GLY A 234 -15.94 -22.12 -6.97
N HIS A 235 -15.93 -20.77 -6.88
CA HIS A 235 -17.05 -19.91 -7.22
C HIS A 235 -16.87 -19.09 -8.51
N TYR A 236 -15.67 -19.12 -9.14
CA TYR A 236 -15.48 -18.43 -10.42
C TYR A 236 -15.61 -19.39 -11.59
N THR A 237 -16.66 -19.22 -12.36
CA THR A 237 -16.98 -20.04 -13.56
C THR A 237 -15.98 -19.87 -14.70
N GLN A 238 -15.09 -18.91 -14.65
CA GLN A 238 -13.98 -18.72 -15.60
C GLN A 238 -12.82 -17.98 -14.93
N LEU A 239 -11.89 -18.74 -14.38
CA LEU A 239 -10.53 -18.25 -14.17
C LEU A 239 -9.87 -18.15 -15.56
N LEU A 240 -9.38 -16.97 -15.91
CA LEU A 240 -8.60 -16.78 -17.13
C LEU A 240 -7.26 -17.54 -17.00
N ASN A 241 -6.61 -18.00 -18.09
CA ASN A 241 -5.40 -18.83 -18.06
C ASN A 241 -4.27 -18.20 -17.23
N GLY A 242 -3.76 -18.89 -16.20
CA GLY A 242 -2.64 -18.48 -15.35
C GLY A 242 -3.01 -18.05 -13.91
N TRP A 243 -4.30 -18.08 -13.52
CA TRP A 243 -4.74 -17.70 -12.17
C TRP A 243 -4.51 -18.78 -11.14
N THR A 244 -4.14 -18.32 -9.97
CA THR A 244 -3.98 -19.17 -8.82
C THR A 244 -4.58 -18.48 -7.60
N VAL A 245 -5.39 -19.19 -6.85
CA VAL A 245 -6.03 -18.72 -5.63
C VAL A 245 -5.24 -19.24 -4.43
N ALA A 246 -4.88 -18.40 -3.48
CA ALA A 246 -4.05 -18.79 -2.35
C ALA A 246 -4.82 -18.90 -1.02
N PRO A 247 -4.53 -19.92 -0.20
CA PRO A 247 -5.09 -20.07 1.13
C PRO A 247 -4.45 -19.21 2.19
N MET A 248 -5.26 -18.87 3.20
CA MET A 248 -4.96 -17.95 4.30
C MET A 248 -4.27 -18.58 5.51
N GLN A 249 -3.79 -19.84 5.45
CA GLN A 249 -3.36 -20.57 6.65
C GLN A 249 -1.93 -21.15 6.61
N VAL A 250 -1.11 -20.80 5.66
CA VAL A 250 0.27 -21.31 5.59
C VAL A 250 1.24 -20.16 5.44
N LEU A 251 1.30 -19.33 6.49
CA LEU A 251 2.38 -18.37 6.73
C LEU A 251 2.61 -18.22 8.23
#